data_76ac9e623d6c9ed078f38a297517d3a6
#
_entry.id   76ac9e623d6c9ed078f38a297517d3a6
#
_cell.length_a   1.000
_cell.length_b   1.000
_cell.length_c   1.000
_cell.angle_alpha   90.00
_cell.angle_beta   90.00
_cell.angle_gamma   90.00
#
_symmetry.space_group_name_H-M   'P 1'
#
loop_
_entity.id
_entity.type
_entity.pdbx_description
1 polymer ?
#
loop_
_entity_poly.entity_id
_entity_poly.type
_entity_poly.pdbx_seq_one_letter_code
_entity_poly.pdbx_strand_id
1 'polypeptide(L)'
;MVLVFDVDDTLYEEKDYVRSGFMAVARSLSPILGKSPKLLNGRLIELLQQQGRGKVFDSLLKAHGKLSRRLVRRCVSCYRLHEPKIHLHKAGKNCLHRFRHLPLYIVTDGNKIAQSAKVRALDLDSKVKKIFITHRYGVRYAKPSPHCFWIIQKLERVYTSRILYVGDNPEKDFVGIRSHGFRTLRVLTGSYSKVKARPGHDAEFQVSTLNELTPEFLKQLE
;
A
#
# COMPACT_ATOMS: atom_id res chain seq x y z
N MET A 1 -4.78 8.98 21.78
CA MET A 1 -4.99 8.66 20.33
C MET A 1 -4.38 7.32 19.95
N VAL A 2 -4.98 6.60 19.01
CA VAL A 2 -4.45 5.42 18.32
C VAL A 2 -4.18 5.82 16.87
N LEU A 3 -3.00 5.49 16.35
CA LEU A 3 -2.66 5.81 14.96
C LEU A 3 -2.66 4.54 14.12
N VAL A 4 -3.34 4.59 12.99
CA VAL A 4 -3.44 3.49 12.03
C VAL A 4 -2.96 3.99 10.68
N PHE A 5 -2.00 3.30 10.06
CA PHE A 5 -1.44 3.71 8.77
C PHE A 5 -1.77 2.70 7.67
N ASP A 6 -2.00 3.20 6.46
CA ASP A 6 -1.80 2.40 5.26
C ASP A 6 -0.29 2.21 5.00
N VAL A 7 0.07 1.39 4.02
CA VAL A 7 1.47 1.09 3.68
C VAL A 7 1.84 1.68 2.33
N ASP A 8 1.14 1.28 1.27
CA ASP A 8 1.46 1.64 -0.10
C ASP A 8 1.21 3.14 -0.33
N ASP A 9 2.17 3.84 -0.93
CA ASP A 9 2.15 5.29 -1.18
C ASP A 9 1.89 6.17 0.07
N THR A 10 1.83 5.55 1.27
CA THR A 10 1.70 6.25 2.56
C THR A 10 3.01 6.24 3.36
N LEU A 11 3.63 5.07 3.58
CA LEU A 11 4.87 4.93 4.34
C LEU A 11 6.11 4.75 3.45
N TYR A 12 5.93 4.30 2.23
CA TYR A 12 6.95 4.13 1.19
C TYR A 12 6.32 4.34 -0.19
N GLU A 13 7.12 4.46 -1.24
CA GLU A 13 6.62 4.65 -2.60
C GLU A 13 6.31 3.30 -3.27
N GLU A 14 5.03 2.99 -3.56
CA GLU A 14 4.61 1.73 -4.16
C GLU A 14 5.31 1.44 -5.50
N LYS A 15 5.72 2.49 -6.22
CA LYS A 15 6.49 2.35 -7.47
C LYS A 15 7.79 1.53 -7.29
N ASP A 16 8.41 1.57 -6.10
CA ASP A 16 9.64 0.81 -5.84
C ASP A 16 9.37 -0.68 -5.69
N TYR A 17 8.23 -1.06 -5.08
CA TYR A 17 7.75 -2.43 -5.09
C TYR A 17 7.48 -2.93 -6.51
N VAL A 18 6.81 -2.12 -7.33
CA VAL A 18 6.51 -2.46 -8.73
C VAL A 18 7.80 -2.66 -9.53
N ARG A 19 8.77 -1.75 -9.42
CA ARG A 19 10.07 -1.85 -10.09
C ARG A 19 10.85 -3.11 -9.68
N SER A 20 10.88 -3.38 -8.39
CA SER A 20 11.52 -4.58 -7.82
C SER A 20 10.86 -5.86 -8.34
N GLY A 21 9.54 -5.92 -8.35
CA GLY A 21 8.78 -7.06 -8.85
C GLY A 21 8.92 -7.26 -10.35
N PHE A 22 8.89 -6.19 -11.14
CA PHE A 22 9.13 -6.28 -12.59
C PHE A 22 10.54 -6.76 -12.92
N MET A 23 11.55 -6.33 -12.17
CA MET A 23 12.91 -6.84 -12.34
C MET A 23 12.99 -8.35 -12.05
N ALA A 24 12.29 -8.83 -11.02
CA ALA A 24 12.24 -10.27 -10.73
C ALA A 24 11.56 -11.06 -11.87
N VAL A 25 10.45 -10.56 -12.41
CA VAL A 25 9.77 -11.13 -13.58
C VAL A 25 10.69 -11.11 -14.80
N ALA A 26 11.36 -9.99 -15.07
CA ALA A 26 12.29 -9.82 -16.19
C ALA A 26 13.43 -10.84 -16.14
N ARG A 27 14.03 -11.07 -14.96
CA ARG A 27 15.05 -12.13 -14.76
C ARG A 27 14.50 -13.52 -15.03
N SER A 28 13.29 -13.82 -14.59
CA SER A 28 12.63 -15.12 -14.83
C SER A 28 12.28 -15.36 -16.31
N LEU A 29 11.99 -14.30 -17.07
CA LEU A 29 11.65 -14.36 -18.49
C LEU A 29 12.86 -14.27 -19.42
N SER A 30 13.99 -13.73 -18.97
CA SER A 30 15.20 -13.51 -19.76
C SER A 30 15.63 -14.76 -20.55
N PRO A 31 15.77 -15.97 -19.95
CA PRO A 31 16.16 -17.17 -20.68
C PRO A 31 15.07 -17.66 -21.65
N ILE A 32 13.81 -17.32 -21.42
CA ILE A 32 12.67 -17.77 -22.26
C ILE A 32 12.53 -16.88 -23.50
N LEU A 33 12.79 -15.58 -23.34
CA LEU A 33 12.58 -14.57 -24.39
C LEU A 33 13.89 -14.20 -25.12
N GLY A 34 15.05 -14.69 -24.67
CA GLY A 34 16.34 -14.34 -25.25
C GLY A 34 16.68 -12.85 -25.18
N LYS A 35 16.18 -12.15 -24.15
CA LYS A 35 16.38 -10.70 -23.96
C LYS A 35 16.95 -10.42 -22.58
N SER A 36 17.75 -9.35 -22.45
CA SER A 36 18.33 -8.99 -21.16
C SER A 36 17.25 -8.59 -20.15
N PRO A 37 17.45 -8.89 -18.84
CA PRO A 37 16.49 -8.47 -17.79
C PRO A 37 16.26 -6.96 -17.75
N LYS A 38 17.28 -6.16 -18.03
CA LYS A 38 17.18 -4.69 -18.06
C LYS A 38 16.21 -4.23 -19.15
N LEU A 39 16.31 -4.79 -20.36
CA LEU A 39 15.41 -4.47 -21.48
C LEU A 39 13.97 -4.88 -21.16
N LEU A 40 13.77 -6.11 -20.66
CA LEU A 40 12.43 -6.60 -20.31
C LEU A 40 11.78 -5.77 -19.18
N ASN A 41 12.57 -5.39 -18.18
CA ASN A 41 12.09 -4.52 -17.09
C ASN A 41 11.67 -3.14 -17.60
N GLY A 42 12.48 -2.52 -18.47
CA GLY A 42 12.12 -1.25 -19.12
C GLY A 42 10.78 -1.37 -19.85
N ARG A 43 10.62 -2.45 -20.66
CA ARG A 43 9.39 -2.68 -21.40
C ARG A 43 8.16 -2.91 -20.49
N LEU A 44 8.33 -3.59 -19.37
CA LEU A 44 7.24 -3.76 -18.37
C LEU A 44 6.82 -2.42 -17.76
N ILE A 45 7.77 -1.53 -17.48
CA ILE A 45 7.48 -0.19 -16.97
C ILE A 45 6.73 0.65 -18.00
N GLU A 46 7.18 0.64 -19.26
CA GLU A 46 6.49 1.35 -20.37
C GLU A 46 5.06 0.83 -20.56
N LEU A 47 4.86 -0.49 -20.57
CA LEU A 47 3.53 -1.09 -20.67
C LEU A 47 2.63 -0.69 -19.50
N LEU A 48 3.17 -0.64 -18.27
CA LEU A 48 2.43 -0.16 -17.11
C LEU A 48 1.96 1.29 -17.28
N GLN A 49 2.82 2.17 -17.81
CA GLN A 49 2.48 3.57 -18.05
C GLN A 49 1.42 3.75 -19.15
N GLN A 50 1.48 2.92 -20.20
CA GLN A 50 0.58 3.01 -21.35
C GLN A 50 -0.82 2.46 -21.08
N GLN A 51 -0.92 1.35 -20.35
CA GLN A 51 -2.18 0.58 -20.24
C GLN A 51 -2.63 0.27 -18.79
N GLY A 52 -1.87 0.72 -17.78
CA GLY A 52 -2.15 0.40 -16.38
C GLY A 52 -1.81 -1.07 -16.02
N ARG A 53 -2.27 -1.51 -14.84
CA ARG A 53 -1.79 -2.76 -14.20
C ARG A 53 -2.35 -4.06 -14.81
N GLY A 54 -3.47 -4.00 -15.51
CA GLY A 54 -4.31 -5.20 -15.76
C GLY A 54 -3.69 -6.28 -16.66
N LYS A 55 -2.92 -5.91 -17.70
CA LYS A 55 -2.48 -6.83 -18.76
C LYS A 55 -0.99 -6.70 -19.11
N VAL A 56 -0.17 -6.14 -18.22
CA VAL A 56 1.26 -5.85 -18.49
C VAL A 56 2.02 -7.10 -18.91
N PHE A 57 1.84 -8.22 -18.20
CA PHE A 57 2.52 -9.48 -18.51
C PHE A 57 2.00 -10.11 -19.80
N ASP A 58 0.68 -10.05 -20.02
CA ASP A 58 0.05 -10.56 -21.25
C ASP A 58 0.60 -9.81 -22.46
N SER A 59 0.65 -8.49 -22.41
CA SER A 59 1.15 -7.64 -23.50
C SER A 59 2.63 -7.89 -23.78
N LEU A 60 3.47 -8.01 -22.75
CA LEU A 60 4.88 -8.36 -22.94
C LEU A 60 5.03 -9.71 -23.64
N LEU A 61 4.35 -10.75 -23.15
CA LEU A 61 4.43 -12.10 -23.69
C LEU A 61 3.86 -12.17 -25.12
N LYS A 62 2.76 -11.45 -25.40
CA LYS A 62 2.18 -11.34 -26.74
C LYS A 62 3.16 -10.73 -27.74
N ALA A 63 3.83 -9.64 -27.36
CA ALA A 63 4.82 -8.97 -28.21
C ALA A 63 6.02 -9.86 -28.58
N HIS A 64 6.27 -10.93 -27.83
CA HIS A 64 7.34 -11.90 -28.09
C HIS A 64 6.81 -13.25 -28.64
N GLY A 65 5.53 -13.36 -29.03
CA GLY A 65 4.93 -14.59 -29.53
C GLY A 65 4.89 -15.74 -28.51
N LYS A 66 4.96 -15.44 -27.22
CA LYS A 66 5.02 -16.43 -26.12
C LYS A 66 3.84 -16.34 -25.14
N LEU A 67 2.74 -15.69 -25.56
CA LEU A 67 1.56 -15.58 -24.69
C LEU A 67 0.96 -16.95 -24.39
N SER A 68 0.93 -17.32 -23.12
CA SER A 68 0.23 -18.51 -22.64
C SER A 68 -0.20 -18.32 -21.19
N ARG A 69 -1.32 -18.94 -20.79
CA ARG A 69 -1.83 -18.91 -19.41
C ARG A 69 -0.77 -19.36 -18.40
N ARG A 70 0.07 -20.36 -18.76
CA ARG A 70 1.16 -20.87 -17.90
C ARG A 70 2.21 -19.78 -17.64
N LEU A 71 2.66 -19.08 -18.68
CA LEU A 71 3.69 -18.02 -18.52
C LEU A 71 3.13 -16.80 -17.80
N VAL A 72 1.89 -16.40 -18.07
CA VAL A 72 1.24 -15.31 -17.30
C VAL A 72 1.16 -15.66 -15.81
N ARG A 73 0.70 -16.85 -15.45
CA ARG A 73 0.69 -17.32 -14.06
C ARG A 73 2.08 -17.30 -13.42
N ARG A 74 3.10 -17.75 -14.17
CA ARG A 74 4.50 -17.68 -13.71
C ARG A 74 4.93 -16.24 -13.43
N CYS A 75 4.63 -15.29 -14.31
CA CYS A 75 4.93 -13.87 -14.09
C CYS A 75 4.23 -13.34 -12.83
N VAL A 76 2.93 -13.62 -12.66
CA VAL A 76 2.15 -13.21 -11.49
C VAL A 76 2.73 -13.82 -10.20
N SER A 77 3.08 -15.11 -10.21
CA SER A 77 3.71 -15.77 -9.06
C SER A 77 5.06 -15.15 -8.74
N CYS A 78 5.91 -14.97 -9.74
CA CYS A 78 7.22 -14.34 -9.57
C CYS A 78 7.10 -12.92 -9.01
N TYR A 79 6.16 -12.12 -9.55
CA TYR A 79 5.89 -10.77 -9.05
C TYR A 79 5.41 -10.75 -7.59
N ARG A 80 4.55 -11.71 -7.19
CA ARG A 80 3.99 -11.75 -5.82
C ARG A 80 4.95 -12.33 -4.79
N LEU A 81 5.83 -13.24 -5.23
CA LEU A 81 6.74 -14.00 -4.36
C LEU A 81 8.14 -13.40 -4.28
N HIS A 82 8.46 -12.36 -5.10
CA HIS A 82 9.78 -11.77 -5.05
C HIS A 82 10.09 -11.15 -3.69
N GLU A 83 11.34 -11.07 -3.36
CA GLU A 83 11.85 -10.32 -2.21
C GLU A 83 11.91 -8.83 -2.58
N PRO A 84 11.07 -7.96 -1.97
CA PRO A 84 10.99 -6.57 -2.36
C PRO A 84 12.23 -5.77 -1.95
N LYS A 85 12.77 -4.97 -2.85
CA LYS A 85 13.81 -3.97 -2.55
C LYS A 85 13.15 -2.61 -2.33
N ILE A 86 12.60 -2.40 -1.14
CA ILE A 86 11.85 -1.22 -0.75
C ILE A 86 12.30 -0.73 0.63
N HIS A 87 12.14 0.56 0.88
CA HIS A 87 12.50 1.20 2.15
C HIS A 87 11.44 2.24 2.53
N LEU A 88 11.22 2.42 3.84
CA LEU A 88 10.42 3.54 4.32
C LEU A 88 11.02 4.86 3.81
N HIS A 89 10.19 5.75 3.28
CA HIS A 89 10.65 7.09 2.98
C HIS A 89 10.94 7.86 4.28
N LYS A 90 11.77 8.90 4.20
CA LYS A 90 12.25 9.64 5.40
C LYS A 90 11.11 10.13 6.28
N ALA A 91 10.05 10.71 5.69
CA ALA A 91 8.90 11.21 6.44
C ALA A 91 8.14 10.07 7.16
N GLY A 92 7.95 8.91 6.50
CA GLY A 92 7.31 7.73 7.11
C GLY A 92 8.11 7.18 8.28
N LYS A 93 9.42 7.00 8.11
CA LYS A 93 10.32 6.56 9.18
C LYS A 93 10.28 7.52 10.37
N ASN A 94 10.38 8.83 10.12
CA ASN A 94 10.33 9.85 11.16
C ASN A 94 8.98 9.90 11.87
N CYS A 95 7.88 9.75 11.14
CA CYS A 95 6.52 9.73 11.68
C CYS A 95 6.32 8.54 12.64
N LEU A 96 6.65 7.31 12.20
CA LEU A 96 6.57 6.12 13.06
C LEU A 96 7.45 6.27 14.32
N HIS A 97 8.65 6.80 14.18
CA HIS A 97 9.54 7.05 15.33
C HIS A 97 8.98 8.11 16.27
N ARG A 98 8.44 9.22 15.76
CA ARG A 98 7.83 10.32 16.52
C ARG A 98 6.72 9.82 17.44
N PHE A 99 5.89 8.92 16.94
CA PHE A 99 4.71 8.42 17.65
C PHE A 99 4.89 7.02 18.25
N ARG A 100 6.11 6.50 18.36
CA ARG A 100 6.38 5.15 18.90
C ARG A 100 5.87 4.90 20.33
N HIS A 101 5.54 5.96 21.05
CA HIS A 101 4.94 5.90 22.39
C HIS A 101 3.44 5.71 22.39
N LEU A 102 2.78 5.84 21.23
CA LEU A 102 1.35 5.60 21.02
C LEU A 102 1.11 4.18 20.46
N PRO A 103 -0.11 3.65 20.60
CA PRO A 103 -0.50 2.44 19.88
C PRO A 103 -0.50 2.70 18.38
N LEU A 104 0.46 2.11 17.65
CA LEU A 104 0.57 2.20 16.20
C LEU A 104 0.07 0.90 15.56
N TYR A 105 -0.71 1.02 14.50
CA TYR A 105 -1.27 -0.09 13.74
C TYR A 105 -1.06 0.11 12.24
N ILE A 106 -1.09 -1.00 11.51
CA ILE A 106 -1.16 -0.98 10.04
C ILE A 106 -2.48 -1.65 9.62
N VAL A 107 -3.18 -1.03 8.66
CA VAL A 107 -4.28 -1.66 7.91
C VAL A 107 -4.01 -1.49 6.43
N THR A 108 -3.62 -2.57 5.77
CA THR A 108 -3.23 -2.56 4.35
C THR A 108 -4.02 -3.55 3.52
N ASP A 109 -4.34 -3.17 2.29
CA ASP A 109 -5.07 -3.98 1.32
C ASP A 109 -4.16 -4.69 0.34
N GLY A 110 -4.59 -5.84 -0.12
CA GLY A 110 -3.97 -6.54 -1.24
C GLY A 110 -3.68 -8.01 -0.99
N ASN A 111 -3.02 -8.63 -1.95
CA ASN A 111 -2.65 -10.05 -1.85
C ASN A 111 -1.81 -10.31 -0.59
N LYS A 112 -2.27 -11.27 0.24
CA LYS A 112 -1.66 -11.54 1.54
C LYS A 112 -0.15 -11.87 1.48
N ILE A 113 0.31 -12.53 0.42
CA ILE A 113 1.73 -12.88 0.23
C ILE A 113 2.54 -11.62 -0.07
N ALA A 114 2.08 -10.82 -1.04
CA ALA A 114 2.74 -9.58 -1.43
C ALA A 114 2.81 -8.58 -0.26
N GLN A 115 1.70 -8.38 0.46
CA GLN A 115 1.69 -7.47 1.61
C GLN A 115 2.57 -7.96 2.76
N SER A 116 2.61 -9.29 3.02
CA SER A 116 3.52 -9.85 4.02
C SER A 116 4.99 -9.65 3.63
N ALA A 117 5.33 -9.76 2.34
CA ALA A 117 6.69 -9.49 1.86
C ALA A 117 7.08 -8.01 2.02
N LYS A 118 6.15 -7.07 1.73
CA LYS A 118 6.35 -5.63 1.96
C LYS A 118 6.56 -5.31 3.43
N VAL A 119 5.70 -5.85 4.30
CA VAL A 119 5.79 -5.69 5.77
C VAL A 119 7.17 -6.08 6.28
N ARG A 120 7.67 -7.26 5.89
CA ARG A 120 9.01 -7.74 6.27
C ARG A 120 10.12 -6.84 5.70
N ALA A 121 10.05 -6.49 4.41
CA ALA A 121 11.07 -5.67 3.77
C ALA A 121 11.18 -4.26 4.38
N LEU A 122 10.06 -3.71 4.87
CA LEU A 122 10.00 -2.41 5.55
C LEU A 122 10.24 -2.51 7.05
N ASP A 123 10.44 -3.72 7.59
CA ASP A 123 10.60 -3.98 9.03
C ASP A 123 9.49 -3.33 9.88
N LEU A 124 8.23 -3.46 9.43
CA LEU A 124 7.10 -2.84 10.12
C LEU A 124 6.68 -3.60 11.39
N ASP A 125 6.92 -4.92 11.46
CA ASP A 125 6.59 -5.73 12.63
C ASP A 125 7.31 -5.22 13.90
N SER A 126 8.52 -4.65 13.77
CA SER A 126 9.28 -4.07 14.88
C SER A 126 8.81 -2.67 15.30
N LYS A 127 7.98 -2.01 14.50
CA LYS A 127 7.64 -0.58 14.62
C LYS A 127 6.21 -0.32 15.07
N VAL A 128 5.33 -1.31 14.95
CA VAL A 128 3.90 -1.15 15.25
C VAL A 128 3.38 -2.30 16.12
N LYS A 129 2.33 -2.03 16.86
CA LYS A 129 1.71 -3.02 17.77
C LYS A 129 1.11 -4.20 17.06
N LYS A 130 0.47 -3.99 15.88
CA LYS A 130 -0.12 -5.05 15.07
C LYS A 130 -0.38 -4.60 13.64
N ILE A 131 -0.35 -5.57 12.72
CA ILE A 131 -0.55 -5.39 11.29
C ILE A 131 -1.75 -6.19 10.82
N PHE A 132 -2.67 -5.52 10.15
CA PHE A 132 -3.85 -6.09 9.52
C PHE A 132 -3.70 -6.05 8.00
N ILE A 133 -3.51 -7.22 7.39
CA ILE A 133 -3.60 -7.40 5.94
C ILE A 133 -5.04 -7.85 5.67
N THR A 134 -5.86 -6.97 5.11
CA THR A 134 -7.32 -7.15 5.01
C THR A 134 -7.71 -8.46 4.34
N HIS A 135 -7.01 -8.87 3.27
CA HIS A 135 -7.28 -10.11 2.56
C HIS A 135 -7.01 -11.41 3.36
N ARG A 136 -6.38 -11.32 4.53
CA ARG A 136 -6.30 -12.48 5.46
C ARG A 136 -7.65 -12.80 6.10
N TYR A 137 -8.54 -11.81 6.19
CA TYR A 137 -9.90 -11.94 6.73
C TYR A 137 -10.93 -12.26 5.64
N GLY A 138 -10.54 -12.17 4.37
CA GLY A 138 -11.38 -12.37 3.19
C GLY A 138 -11.53 -11.08 2.37
N VAL A 139 -11.68 -11.21 1.05
CA VAL A 139 -11.76 -10.07 0.11
C VAL A 139 -12.92 -9.11 0.47
N ARG A 140 -14.03 -9.62 1.02
CA ARG A 140 -15.16 -8.79 1.47
C ARG A 140 -14.81 -7.81 2.59
N TYR A 141 -13.70 -8.04 3.30
CA TYR A 141 -13.20 -7.18 4.37
C TYR A 141 -12.07 -6.25 3.92
N ALA A 142 -11.81 -6.20 2.59
CA ALA A 142 -10.94 -5.19 2.01
C ALA A 142 -11.51 -3.79 2.24
N LYS A 143 -10.66 -2.77 2.27
CA LYS A 143 -11.10 -1.37 2.29
C LYS A 143 -12.03 -1.10 1.09
N PRO A 144 -13.15 -0.43 1.28
CA PRO A 144 -13.49 0.46 2.39
C PRO A 144 -14.15 -0.21 3.62
N SER A 145 -14.15 -1.55 3.76
CA SER A 145 -14.74 -2.21 4.94
C SER A 145 -14.12 -1.72 6.25
N PRO A 146 -14.91 -1.38 7.28
CA PRO A 146 -14.43 -0.96 8.59
C PRO A 146 -13.97 -2.13 9.47
N HIS A 147 -14.01 -3.37 8.99
CA HIS A 147 -13.79 -4.58 9.78
C HIS A 147 -12.51 -4.54 10.64
N CYS A 148 -11.36 -4.25 10.03
CA CYS A 148 -10.09 -4.20 10.77
C CYS A 148 -10.05 -3.04 11.79
N PHE A 149 -10.72 -1.94 11.51
CA PHE A 149 -10.82 -0.78 12.39
C PHE A 149 -11.66 -1.09 13.64
N TRP A 150 -12.75 -1.85 13.49
CA TRP A 150 -13.54 -2.34 14.63
C TRP A 150 -12.74 -3.28 15.53
N ILE A 151 -11.86 -4.11 14.96
CA ILE A 151 -10.98 -4.97 15.76
C ILE A 151 -10.01 -4.09 16.56
N ILE A 152 -9.39 -3.07 15.94
CA ILE A 152 -8.48 -2.15 16.63
C ILE A 152 -9.22 -1.40 17.76
N GLN A 153 -10.41 -0.88 17.49
CA GLN A 153 -11.24 -0.17 18.46
C GLN A 153 -11.52 -1.04 19.70
N LYS A 154 -11.88 -2.31 19.49
CA LYS A 154 -12.11 -3.27 20.59
C LYS A 154 -10.83 -3.60 21.35
N LEU A 155 -9.69 -3.77 20.65
CA LEU A 155 -8.41 -4.06 21.29
C LEU A 155 -7.92 -2.92 22.19
N GLU A 156 -8.09 -1.67 21.74
CA GLU A 156 -7.65 -0.50 22.48
C GLU A 156 -8.70 0.03 23.47
N ARG A 157 -9.95 -0.46 23.39
CA ARG A 157 -11.08 -0.03 24.25
C ARG A 157 -11.30 1.48 24.25
N VAL A 158 -11.20 2.09 23.08
CA VAL A 158 -11.36 3.55 22.89
C VAL A 158 -12.58 3.85 22.02
N TYR A 159 -13.05 5.08 22.03
CA TYR A 159 -14.03 5.58 21.07
C TYR A 159 -13.42 5.65 19.67
N THR A 160 -14.23 5.53 18.62
CA THR A 160 -13.80 5.62 17.23
C THR A 160 -13.10 6.94 16.92
N SER A 161 -13.58 8.04 17.53
CA SER A 161 -12.98 9.38 17.44
C SER A 161 -11.53 9.47 17.99
N ARG A 162 -11.11 8.50 18.78
CA ARG A 162 -9.72 8.40 19.29
C ARG A 162 -8.80 7.58 18.38
N ILE A 163 -9.27 7.16 17.20
CA ILE A 163 -8.52 6.41 16.21
C ILE A 163 -8.38 7.27 14.96
N LEU A 164 -7.14 7.63 14.61
CA LEU A 164 -6.81 8.36 13.39
C LEU A 164 -6.24 7.40 12.36
N TYR A 165 -6.89 7.28 11.22
CA TYR A 165 -6.38 6.55 10.07
C TYR A 165 -5.69 7.49 9.08
N VAL A 166 -4.49 7.11 8.67
CA VAL A 166 -3.64 7.84 7.74
C VAL A 166 -3.44 7.02 6.48
N GLY A 167 -3.85 7.53 5.33
CA GLY A 167 -3.74 6.86 4.03
C GLY A 167 -3.58 7.85 2.89
N ASP A 168 -3.43 7.35 1.66
CA ASP A 168 -3.25 8.18 0.46
C ASP A 168 -4.44 8.14 -0.51
N ASN A 169 -5.21 7.03 -0.48
CA ASN A 169 -6.16 6.70 -1.53
C ASN A 169 -7.61 7.06 -1.16
N PRO A 170 -8.17 8.16 -1.71
CA PRO A 170 -9.52 8.62 -1.37
C PRO A 170 -10.62 7.66 -1.89
N GLU A 171 -10.32 6.78 -2.84
CA GLU A 171 -11.34 5.88 -3.38
C GLU A 171 -11.74 4.76 -2.40
N LYS A 172 -10.88 4.42 -1.43
CA LYS A 172 -11.11 3.28 -0.53
C LYS A 172 -10.75 3.50 0.92
N ASP A 173 -9.87 4.47 1.25
CA ASP A 173 -9.28 4.55 2.57
C ASP A 173 -10.24 5.17 3.61
N PHE A 174 -11.07 6.11 3.22
CA PHE A 174 -11.79 6.96 4.16
C PHE A 174 -13.30 6.74 4.17
N VAL A 175 -13.90 6.51 3.01
CA VAL A 175 -15.36 6.48 2.82
C VAL A 175 -16.08 5.48 3.72
N GLY A 176 -15.46 4.32 3.98
CA GLY A 176 -16.10 3.26 4.78
C GLY A 176 -15.92 3.40 6.29
N ILE A 177 -15.09 4.34 6.77
CA ILE A 177 -14.79 4.50 8.19
C ILE A 177 -15.23 5.85 8.76
N ARG A 178 -15.28 6.91 7.93
CA ARG A 178 -15.73 8.24 8.37
C ARG A 178 -17.14 8.24 8.94
N SER A 179 -18.07 7.56 8.28
CA SER A 179 -19.48 7.45 8.74
C SER A 179 -19.61 6.76 10.09
N HIS A 180 -18.58 6.05 10.54
CA HIS A 180 -18.52 5.39 11.84
C HIS A 180 -17.77 6.21 12.91
N GLY A 181 -17.42 7.48 12.61
CA GLY A 181 -16.77 8.38 13.55
C GLY A 181 -15.25 8.19 13.72
N PHE A 182 -14.61 7.40 12.86
CA PHE A 182 -13.14 7.35 12.83
C PHE A 182 -12.58 8.63 12.21
N ARG A 183 -11.51 9.15 12.81
CA ARG A 183 -10.78 10.30 12.27
C ARG A 183 -9.95 9.87 11.09
N THR A 184 -9.80 10.72 10.10
CA THR A 184 -9.12 10.38 8.85
C THR A 184 -8.20 11.49 8.38
N LEU A 185 -6.99 11.12 7.94
CA LEU A 185 -5.99 12.03 7.41
C LEU A 185 -5.47 11.47 6.08
N ARG A 186 -5.60 12.25 5.02
CA ARG A 186 -5.01 11.93 3.73
C ARG A 186 -3.63 12.56 3.61
N VAL A 187 -2.63 11.74 3.29
CA VAL A 187 -1.33 12.23 2.84
C VAL A 187 -1.31 12.31 1.31
N LEU A 188 -0.90 13.47 0.76
CA LEU A 188 -0.91 13.73 -0.68
C LEU A 188 0.36 13.22 -1.33
N THR A 189 0.60 11.90 -1.25
CA THR A 189 1.75 11.20 -1.81
C THR A 189 1.33 10.18 -2.86
N GLY A 190 2.31 9.61 -3.57
CA GLY A 190 2.09 8.51 -4.51
C GLY A 190 1.16 8.83 -5.68
N SER A 191 0.49 7.79 -6.14
CA SER A 191 -0.34 7.81 -7.34
C SER A 191 -1.60 8.66 -7.20
N TYR A 192 -2.08 8.86 -5.96
CA TYR A 192 -3.30 9.62 -5.66
C TYR A 192 -3.05 11.06 -5.23
N SER A 193 -1.79 11.54 -5.20
CA SER A 193 -1.42 12.88 -4.69
C SER A 193 -2.18 14.04 -5.35
N LYS A 194 -2.52 13.91 -6.65
CA LYS A 194 -3.23 14.93 -7.43
C LYS A 194 -4.68 14.55 -7.75
N VAL A 195 -5.16 13.41 -7.25
CA VAL A 195 -6.52 12.93 -7.53
C VAL A 195 -7.51 13.69 -6.67
N LYS A 196 -8.48 14.36 -7.31
CA LYS A 196 -9.62 14.95 -6.61
C LYS A 196 -10.55 13.84 -6.16
N ALA A 197 -10.80 13.78 -4.86
CA ALA A 197 -11.73 12.80 -4.31
C ALA A 197 -13.17 13.06 -4.77
N ARG A 198 -13.96 12.00 -4.88
CA ARG A 198 -15.41 12.11 -5.08
C ARG A 198 -16.06 12.73 -3.84
N PRO A 199 -17.23 13.38 -3.96
CA PRO A 199 -17.96 13.87 -2.80
C PRO A 199 -18.13 12.77 -1.73
N GLY A 200 -17.79 13.09 -0.48
CA GLY A 200 -17.88 12.16 0.65
C GLY A 200 -16.78 11.10 0.77
N HIS A 201 -15.87 10.99 -0.20
CA HIS A 201 -14.80 9.99 -0.20
C HIS A 201 -13.48 10.48 0.42
N ASP A 202 -13.29 11.81 0.55
CA ASP A 202 -12.02 12.33 1.07
C ASP A 202 -11.90 12.17 2.59
N ALA A 203 -10.67 12.29 3.07
CA ALA A 203 -10.38 12.35 4.49
C ALA A 203 -10.92 13.66 5.11
N GLU A 204 -11.03 13.67 6.43
CA GLU A 204 -11.38 14.85 7.22
C GLU A 204 -10.27 15.93 7.13
N PHE A 205 -9.02 15.49 7.12
CA PHE A 205 -7.85 16.34 7.02
C PHE A 205 -6.94 15.90 5.88
N GLN A 206 -6.11 16.83 5.40
CA GLN A 206 -5.11 16.56 4.38
C GLN A 206 -3.78 17.18 4.77
N VAL A 207 -2.68 16.49 4.43
CA VAL A 207 -1.31 16.98 4.56
C VAL A 207 -0.50 16.62 3.32
N SER A 208 0.47 17.44 2.98
CA SER A 208 1.34 17.16 1.83
C SER A 208 2.34 16.05 2.15
N THR A 209 2.75 15.93 3.41
CA THR A 209 3.74 14.95 3.87
C THR A 209 3.46 14.53 5.32
N LEU A 210 3.88 13.31 5.68
CA LEU A 210 3.81 12.81 7.07
C LEU A 210 4.64 13.63 8.07
N ASN A 211 5.49 14.55 7.63
CA ASN A 211 6.17 15.47 8.54
C ASN A 211 5.21 16.46 9.21
N GLU A 212 4.09 16.78 8.56
CA GLU A 212 3.05 17.68 9.07
C GLU A 212 2.15 17.03 10.12
N LEU A 213 2.13 15.69 10.21
CA LEU A 213 1.50 15.00 11.32
C LEU A 213 2.39 15.13 12.57
N THR A 214 2.15 16.19 13.35
CA THR A 214 2.90 16.51 14.56
C THR A 214 2.10 16.19 15.84
N PRO A 215 2.72 16.18 17.02
CA PRO A 215 1.98 16.08 18.29
C PRO A 215 0.95 17.20 18.47
N GLU A 216 1.27 18.42 18.01
CA GLU A 216 0.35 19.58 18.05
C GLU A 216 -0.85 19.34 17.15
N PHE A 217 -0.65 18.77 15.96
CA PHE A 217 -1.74 18.38 15.10
C PHE A 217 -2.66 17.36 15.78
N LEU A 218 -2.11 16.33 16.46
CA LEU A 218 -2.92 15.35 17.18
C LEU A 218 -3.72 15.96 18.33
N LYS A 219 -3.17 16.92 19.06
CA LYS A 219 -3.87 17.63 20.14
C LYS A 219 -5.11 18.38 19.63
N GLN A 220 -5.09 18.90 18.40
CA GLN A 220 -6.25 19.58 17.80
C GLN A 220 -7.41 18.60 17.48
N LEU A 221 -7.12 17.29 17.43
CA LEU A 221 -8.13 16.25 17.16
C LEU A 221 -8.78 15.69 18.43
N GLU A 222 -8.27 16.03 19.59
CA GLU A 222 -8.75 15.56 20.89
C GLU A 222 -9.92 16.40 21.42
#